data_245ddef0b9f3d09988e70bbafab9d38c
#
_entry.id   245ddef0b9f3d09988e70bbafab9d38c
#
_cell.length_a   1.000
_cell.length_b   1.000
_cell.length_c   1.000
_cell.angle_alpha   90.00
_cell.angle_beta   90.00
_cell.angle_gamma   90.00
#
_symmetry.space_group_name_H-M   'P 1'
#
loop_
_entity.id
_entity.type
_entity.pdbx_description
1 polymer ?
#
loop_
_entity_poly.entity_id
_entity_poly.type
_entity_poly.pdbx_seq_one_letter_code
_entity_poly.pdbx_strand_id
1 'polypeptide(L)'
;MNALTRDLADLVKIVEAKADGKDCFRQKLHLMPPTGWLNDPNGLCQFHGVYHAFFQYSPFNANGGLKMWGHYTSADMITWNYEGVGLFPDQPFDCHGVYSGSAFVEDGKLYLYYTGNVKLEDGTFDYIRTGREANTVLVVSEDGKQFGRKQELMRNSDYPNDLTCHVRDPKVWKENGMYYMVQGARTQKDEGKVLIFESEDQLNWIYKSDVKTAERFGYMWECPDYFETEGRKILSTSVQGLEGGVWDARNVYQSGYFLVEGDILSEYVLSDYELWDYGFDYYAPQSFESEDGRRIHISWMGMPDCEKYTNLTLEDGWQHCFTFPREVHVKDKKVLQQPVKELEALRRGEERAVSVLEKKGTKVFEAEVQNITGNHFRAVLAKELVLEYVNGRFEMKFTSQDKTSVSAGRSLRFREVSEVRNVRILADVSSVEVFVNDGETVFSTRYYPQDYEIKIEALDAKIAFWEL
;
A
#
# COMPACT_ATOMS: atom_id res chain seq x y z
N MET A 1 13.67 -27.09 -2.21
CA MET A 1 12.96 -26.81 -0.96
C MET A 1 13.65 -27.55 0.17
N ASN A 2 14.17 -26.85 1.16
CA ASN A 2 14.83 -27.47 2.34
C ASN A 2 13.78 -27.98 3.35
N ALA A 3 14.21 -28.64 4.45
CA ALA A 3 13.29 -29.20 5.45
C ALA A 3 12.45 -28.10 6.14
N LEU A 4 13.08 -26.98 6.51
CA LEU A 4 12.41 -25.86 7.16
C LEU A 4 11.30 -25.27 6.27
N THR A 5 11.58 -25.07 4.98
CA THR A 5 10.57 -24.58 4.02
C THR A 5 9.37 -25.51 3.92
N ARG A 6 9.60 -26.83 3.92
CA ARG A 6 8.50 -27.82 3.87
C ARG A 6 7.65 -27.76 5.13
N ASP A 7 8.28 -27.78 6.30
CA ASP A 7 7.57 -27.74 7.57
C ASP A 7 6.76 -26.43 7.73
N LEU A 8 7.33 -25.29 7.34
CA LEU A 8 6.61 -24.02 7.32
C LEU A 8 5.44 -24.03 6.35
N ALA A 9 5.63 -24.57 5.13
CA ALA A 9 4.55 -24.66 4.13
C ALA A 9 3.40 -25.55 4.61
N ASP A 10 3.70 -26.66 5.28
CA ASP A 10 2.68 -27.56 5.83
C ASP A 10 1.95 -26.91 7.01
N LEU A 11 2.65 -26.19 7.89
CA LEU A 11 2.05 -25.43 8.99
C LEU A 11 1.11 -24.32 8.47
N VAL A 12 1.53 -23.57 7.45
CA VAL A 12 0.69 -22.54 6.82
C VAL A 12 -0.59 -23.15 6.29
N LYS A 13 -0.52 -24.24 5.52
CA LYS A 13 -1.70 -24.94 5.01
C LYS A 13 -2.65 -25.39 6.11
N ILE A 14 -2.11 -25.90 7.24
CA ILE A 14 -2.92 -26.33 8.39
C ILE A 14 -3.65 -25.15 9.00
N VAL A 15 -3.00 -23.98 9.13
CA VAL A 15 -3.61 -22.79 9.70
C VAL A 15 -4.65 -22.19 8.76
N GLU A 16 -4.32 -22.06 7.48
CA GLU A 16 -5.25 -21.56 6.45
C GLU A 16 -6.49 -22.44 6.31
N ALA A 17 -6.34 -23.77 6.38
CA ALA A 17 -7.48 -24.70 6.32
C ALA A 17 -8.44 -24.59 7.53
N LYS A 18 -8.02 -23.97 8.63
CA LYS A 18 -8.86 -23.71 9.80
C LYS A 18 -9.66 -22.41 9.69
N ALA A 19 -9.26 -21.50 8.80
CA ALA A 19 -9.99 -20.28 8.54
C ALA A 19 -11.29 -20.66 7.79
N ASP A 20 -12.44 -20.53 8.45
CA ASP A 20 -13.72 -20.94 7.87
C ASP A 20 -14.29 -19.93 6.87
N GLY A 21 -13.71 -18.73 6.78
CA GLY A 21 -14.10 -17.67 5.85
C GLY A 21 -15.52 -17.15 6.02
N LYS A 22 -16.18 -17.42 7.16
CA LYS A 22 -17.60 -17.11 7.40
C LYS A 22 -17.82 -15.84 8.18
N ASP A 23 -16.75 -15.13 8.56
CA ASP A 23 -16.91 -13.86 9.26
C ASP A 23 -17.65 -12.82 8.39
N CYS A 24 -18.37 -11.91 9.06
CA CYS A 24 -19.26 -10.97 8.37
C CYS A 24 -18.52 -9.80 7.69
N PHE A 25 -17.22 -9.63 7.93
CA PHE A 25 -16.43 -8.51 7.46
C PHE A 25 -15.44 -8.86 6.34
N ARG A 26 -15.42 -10.12 5.87
CA ARG A 26 -14.58 -10.52 4.75
C ARG A 26 -14.89 -9.72 3.50
N GLN A 27 -13.85 -9.17 2.90
CA GLN A 27 -13.93 -8.45 1.63
C GLN A 27 -14.32 -9.41 0.49
N LYS A 28 -15.00 -8.89 -0.51
CA LYS A 28 -15.36 -9.64 -1.71
C LYS A 28 -14.47 -9.32 -2.89
N LEU A 29 -13.97 -8.10 -2.96
CA LEU A 29 -13.22 -7.59 -4.09
C LEU A 29 -11.76 -7.26 -3.75
N HIS A 30 -11.48 -6.82 -2.52
CA HIS A 30 -10.13 -6.50 -2.10
C HIS A 30 -9.28 -7.73 -1.80
N LEU A 31 -8.00 -7.66 -2.13
CA LEU A 31 -7.02 -8.62 -1.68
C LEU A 31 -6.87 -8.56 -0.16
N MET A 32 -7.00 -9.68 0.50
CA MET A 32 -6.85 -9.82 1.95
C MET A 32 -6.15 -11.15 2.29
N PRO A 33 -5.59 -11.32 3.49
CA PRO A 33 -4.95 -12.58 3.84
C PRO A 33 -6.00 -13.69 3.99
N PRO A 34 -5.67 -14.94 3.66
CA PRO A 34 -6.53 -16.09 4.01
C PRO A 34 -6.83 -16.15 5.51
N THR A 35 -5.83 -15.86 6.35
CA THR A 35 -5.88 -15.74 7.80
C THR A 35 -4.70 -14.90 8.30
N GLY A 36 -4.68 -14.52 9.56
CA GLY A 36 -3.56 -13.79 10.15
C GLY A 36 -3.44 -12.35 9.67
N TRP A 37 -2.24 -11.93 9.33
CA TRP A 37 -1.89 -10.54 9.04
C TRP A 37 -1.40 -10.33 7.62
N LEU A 38 -1.88 -9.27 6.96
CA LEU A 38 -1.34 -8.72 5.72
C LEU A 38 -0.84 -7.30 5.98
N ASN A 39 0.34 -6.94 5.44
CA ASN A 39 0.75 -5.54 5.33
C ASN A 39 1.27 -5.24 3.91
N ASP A 40 2.43 -4.65 3.72
CA ASP A 40 2.92 -4.05 2.49
C ASP A 40 2.71 -4.91 1.23
N PRO A 41 2.25 -4.31 0.12
CA PRO A 41 2.34 -4.93 -1.19
C PRO A 41 3.80 -5.06 -1.60
N ASN A 42 4.14 -6.19 -2.22
CA ASN A 42 5.49 -6.55 -2.63
C ASN A 42 5.46 -7.17 -4.02
N GLY A 43 6.57 -7.12 -4.72
CA GLY A 43 6.75 -7.85 -5.96
C GLY A 43 5.65 -7.60 -7.00
N LEU A 44 5.03 -6.41 -6.99
CA LEU A 44 3.97 -6.05 -7.93
C LEU A 44 4.52 -5.99 -9.34
N CYS A 45 3.91 -6.71 -10.27
CA CYS A 45 4.29 -6.69 -11.69
C CYS A 45 3.21 -7.29 -12.58
N GLN A 46 3.36 -7.11 -13.89
CA GLN A 46 2.75 -7.96 -14.89
C GLN A 46 3.86 -8.79 -15.53
N PHE A 47 3.69 -10.10 -15.56
CA PHE A 47 4.68 -11.05 -16.08
C PHE A 47 3.99 -12.12 -16.91
N HIS A 48 4.37 -12.24 -18.19
CA HIS A 48 3.73 -13.10 -19.17
C HIS A 48 2.21 -12.92 -19.26
N GLY A 49 1.74 -11.67 -19.23
CA GLY A 49 0.32 -11.31 -19.30
C GLY A 49 -0.46 -11.53 -18.01
N VAL A 50 0.18 -12.00 -16.93
CA VAL A 50 -0.44 -12.24 -15.61
C VAL A 50 0.02 -11.17 -14.63
N TYR A 51 -0.90 -10.58 -13.89
CA TYR A 51 -0.60 -9.69 -12.79
C TYR A 51 -0.23 -10.48 -11.55
N HIS A 52 0.84 -10.09 -10.90
CA HIS A 52 1.33 -10.68 -9.66
C HIS A 52 1.28 -9.64 -8.54
N ALA A 53 0.73 -10.01 -7.41
CA ALA A 53 0.75 -9.23 -6.18
C ALA A 53 1.22 -10.13 -5.04
N PHE A 54 2.44 -9.87 -4.56
CA PHE A 54 2.91 -10.48 -3.32
C PHE A 54 2.57 -9.55 -2.16
N PHE A 55 2.55 -10.08 -0.96
CA PHE A 55 2.25 -9.32 0.25
C PHE A 55 3.01 -9.84 1.45
N GLN A 56 3.34 -8.95 2.35
CA GLN A 56 3.83 -9.30 3.68
C GLN A 56 2.76 -10.11 4.40
N TYR A 57 3.08 -11.35 4.73
CA TYR A 57 2.13 -12.32 5.28
C TYR A 57 2.63 -12.92 6.59
N SER A 58 1.82 -12.86 7.63
CA SER A 58 2.01 -13.57 8.89
C SER A 58 0.79 -14.44 9.16
N PRO A 59 0.77 -15.70 8.73
CA PRO A 59 -0.42 -16.55 8.78
C PRO A 59 -0.80 -16.99 10.20
N PHE A 60 0.14 -16.98 11.13
CA PHE A 60 -0.02 -17.59 12.46
C PHE A 60 -0.67 -16.66 13.50
N ASN A 61 -0.71 -15.36 13.26
CA ASN A 61 -1.25 -14.40 14.20
C ASN A 61 -1.76 -13.14 13.50
N ALA A 62 -3.00 -12.76 13.80
CA ALA A 62 -3.62 -11.56 13.26
C ALA A 62 -2.97 -10.24 13.75
N ASN A 63 -2.16 -10.26 14.80
CA ASN A 63 -1.36 -9.13 15.24
C ASN A 63 0.03 -9.04 14.59
N GLY A 64 0.28 -9.86 13.58
CA GLY A 64 1.56 -9.96 12.92
C GLY A 64 2.47 -11.05 13.52
N GLY A 65 3.74 -11.06 13.11
CA GLY A 65 4.71 -12.08 13.49
C GLY A 65 5.73 -12.32 12.40
N LEU A 66 6.20 -13.56 12.26
CA LEU A 66 7.15 -13.96 11.23
C LEU A 66 6.60 -13.65 9.84
N LYS A 67 7.33 -12.85 9.07
CA LYS A 67 6.93 -12.40 7.74
C LYS A 67 7.37 -13.37 6.65
N MET A 68 6.43 -13.67 5.78
CA MET A 68 6.59 -14.40 4.52
C MET A 68 6.05 -13.54 3.40
N TRP A 69 6.23 -13.92 2.15
CA TRP A 69 5.48 -13.33 1.05
C TRP A 69 4.36 -14.28 0.62
N GLY A 70 3.11 -13.92 0.89
CA GLY A 70 1.95 -14.50 0.24
C GLY A 70 1.88 -14.03 -1.20
N HIS A 71 1.20 -14.78 -2.08
CA HIS A 71 1.19 -14.53 -3.51
C HIS A 71 -0.21 -14.65 -4.09
N TYR A 72 -0.63 -13.62 -4.80
CA TYR A 72 -1.82 -13.59 -5.64
C TYR A 72 -1.47 -13.40 -7.09
N THR A 73 -2.28 -14.01 -7.98
CA THR A 73 -2.21 -13.78 -9.43
C THR A 73 -3.56 -13.38 -9.98
N SER A 74 -3.57 -12.59 -11.05
CA SER A 74 -4.79 -12.16 -11.74
C SER A 74 -4.54 -11.98 -13.25
N ALA A 75 -5.58 -12.22 -14.05
CA ALA A 75 -5.57 -11.88 -15.47
C ALA A 75 -6.13 -10.46 -15.74
N ASP A 76 -6.83 -9.87 -14.77
CA ASP A 76 -7.65 -8.66 -14.95
C ASP A 76 -7.55 -7.64 -13.81
N MET A 77 -6.70 -7.87 -12.80
CA MET A 77 -6.56 -7.06 -11.58
C MET A 77 -7.83 -6.99 -10.71
N ILE A 78 -8.85 -7.77 -11.00
CA ILE A 78 -10.13 -7.80 -10.27
C ILE A 78 -10.34 -9.17 -9.63
N THR A 79 -10.18 -10.22 -10.42
CA THR A 79 -10.31 -11.60 -9.98
C THR A 79 -8.95 -12.13 -9.59
N TRP A 80 -8.70 -12.26 -8.30
CA TRP A 80 -7.42 -12.68 -7.77
C TRP A 80 -7.44 -14.13 -7.29
N ASN A 81 -6.44 -14.91 -7.68
CA ASN A 81 -6.24 -16.28 -7.26
C ASN A 81 -5.10 -16.34 -6.24
N TYR A 82 -5.35 -16.88 -5.06
CA TYR A 82 -4.31 -17.12 -4.07
C TYR A 82 -3.48 -18.34 -4.44
N GLU A 83 -2.20 -18.14 -4.66
CA GLU A 83 -1.25 -19.19 -5.07
C GLU A 83 -0.52 -19.82 -3.87
N GLY A 84 -0.74 -19.32 -2.66
CA GLY A 84 -0.03 -19.73 -1.45
C GLY A 84 1.11 -18.79 -1.08
N VAL A 85 2.04 -19.29 -0.27
CA VAL A 85 3.24 -18.56 0.11
C VAL A 85 4.33 -18.77 -0.94
N GLY A 86 4.79 -17.69 -1.56
CA GLY A 86 5.85 -17.69 -2.56
C GLY A 86 7.26 -17.71 -1.94
N LEU A 87 7.51 -16.92 -0.90
CA LEU A 87 8.82 -16.82 -0.25
C LEU A 87 8.71 -17.06 1.26
N PHE A 88 9.49 -18.02 1.77
CA PHE A 88 9.59 -18.37 3.19
C PHE A 88 10.88 -17.85 3.79
N PRO A 89 10.93 -17.49 5.09
CA PRO A 89 12.17 -17.09 5.79
C PRO A 89 12.99 -18.33 6.17
N ASP A 90 13.67 -18.92 5.21
CA ASP A 90 14.28 -20.23 5.30
C ASP A 90 15.82 -20.23 5.13
N GLN A 91 16.43 -19.04 5.13
CA GLN A 91 17.87 -18.85 5.05
C GLN A 91 18.40 -18.13 6.30
N PRO A 92 19.70 -18.30 6.65
CA PRO A 92 20.28 -17.58 7.77
C PRO A 92 20.14 -16.06 7.70
N PHE A 93 20.15 -15.50 6.49
CA PHE A 93 20.06 -14.06 6.25
C PHE A 93 18.62 -13.51 6.20
N ASP A 94 17.60 -14.34 6.38
CA ASP A 94 16.19 -13.93 6.42
C ASP A 94 15.35 -14.66 7.47
N CYS A 95 15.96 -15.36 8.40
CA CYS A 95 15.28 -16.26 9.35
C CYS A 95 14.28 -15.56 10.30
N HIS A 96 14.30 -14.23 10.41
CA HIS A 96 13.33 -13.45 11.17
C HIS A 96 12.35 -12.67 10.26
N GLY A 97 12.32 -12.99 8.97
CA GLY A 97 11.29 -12.53 8.02
C GLY A 97 11.82 -12.17 6.65
N VAL A 98 11.01 -12.48 5.64
CA VAL A 98 11.10 -11.95 4.29
C VAL A 98 10.37 -10.61 4.30
N TYR A 99 11.13 -9.52 4.45
CA TYR A 99 10.58 -8.15 4.54
C TYR A 99 10.31 -7.57 3.16
N SER A 100 9.84 -6.32 3.12
CA SER A 100 9.35 -5.70 1.90
C SER A 100 10.40 -5.56 0.79
N GLY A 101 9.90 -5.48 -0.43
CA GLY A 101 10.69 -5.36 -1.63
C GLY A 101 9.82 -5.34 -2.89
N SER A 102 10.43 -5.51 -4.06
CA SER A 102 9.81 -5.28 -5.35
C SER A 102 10.13 -6.36 -6.38
N ALA A 103 9.45 -6.28 -7.52
CA ALA A 103 9.74 -7.05 -8.71
C ALA A 103 10.43 -6.20 -9.78
N PHE A 104 11.26 -6.85 -10.57
CA PHE A 104 11.79 -6.34 -11.82
C PHE A 104 11.67 -7.45 -12.88
N VAL A 105 11.14 -7.11 -14.05
CA VAL A 105 10.93 -8.07 -15.15
C VAL A 105 11.87 -7.73 -16.29
N GLU A 106 12.69 -8.69 -16.71
CA GLU A 106 13.58 -8.54 -17.85
C GLU A 106 13.88 -9.90 -18.47
N ASP A 107 14.03 -9.93 -19.80
CA ASP A 107 14.43 -11.11 -20.61
C ASP A 107 13.61 -12.38 -20.28
N GLY A 108 12.30 -12.22 -20.06
CA GLY A 108 11.40 -13.34 -19.75
C GLY A 108 11.63 -13.95 -18.37
N LYS A 109 12.23 -13.21 -17.46
CA LYS A 109 12.45 -13.60 -16.07
C LYS A 109 11.88 -12.57 -15.10
N LEU A 110 11.43 -13.07 -13.96
CA LEU A 110 10.95 -12.28 -12.84
C LEU A 110 12.01 -12.28 -11.74
N TYR A 111 12.54 -11.10 -11.44
CA TYR A 111 13.52 -10.85 -10.39
C TYR A 111 12.79 -10.25 -9.18
N LEU A 112 12.83 -10.92 -8.05
CA LEU A 112 12.25 -10.44 -6.80
C LEU A 112 13.37 -10.01 -5.85
N TYR A 113 13.40 -8.73 -5.53
CA TYR A 113 14.32 -8.15 -4.55
C TYR A 113 13.57 -7.90 -3.24
N TYR A 114 14.16 -8.29 -2.12
CA TYR A 114 13.54 -8.09 -0.81
C TYR A 114 14.58 -7.88 0.28
N THR A 115 14.12 -7.49 1.46
CA THR A 115 14.96 -7.36 2.64
C THR A 115 14.85 -8.61 3.51
N GLY A 116 15.96 -9.37 3.62
CA GLY A 116 16.10 -10.46 4.57
C GLY A 116 16.38 -9.88 5.96
N ASN A 117 15.46 -10.10 6.90
CA ASN A 117 15.57 -9.58 8.25
C ASN A 117 16.10 -10.63 9.22
N VAL A 118 17.10 -10.26 10.00
CA VAL A 118 17.63 -11.05 11.12
C VAL A 118 17.68 -10.21 12.38
N LYS A 119 17.24 -10.75 13.51
CA LYS A 119 17.40 -10.16 14.83
C LYS A 119 18.34 -11.05 15.64
N LEU A 120 19.47 -10.51 16.06
CA LEU A 120 20.43 -11.21 16.89
C LEU A 120 19.88 -11.37 18.31
N GLU A 121 20.15 -12.53 18.94
CA GLU A 121 19.64 -12.86 20.26
C GLU A 121 20.79 -13.06 21.30
N ASP A 122 22.02 -12.86 20.87
CA ASP A 122 23.24 -13.12 21.67
C ASP A 122 23.66 -11.93 22.54
N GLY A 123 22.82 -10.90 22.67
CA GLY A 123 23.10 -9.70 23.45
C GLY A 123 21.84 -8.90 23.79
N THR A 124 22.08 -7.72 24.38
CA THR A 124 21.00 -6.73 24.59
C THR A 124 21.05 -5.69 23.49
N PHE A 125 20.03 -5.66 22.67
CA PHE A 125 19.97 -4.84 21.48
C PHE A 125 18.72 -3.94 21.47
N ASP A 126 18.83 -2.77 20.81
CA ASP A 126 17.69 -1.88 20.56
C ASP A 126 17.00 -2.19 19.22
N TYR A 127 17.59 -3.04 18.37
CA TYR A 127 17.16 -3.40 17.02
C TYR A 127 16.97 -2.21 16.08
N ILE A 128 17.48 -1.05 16.48
CA ILE A 128 17.52 0.17 15.66
C ILE A 128 18.96 0.41 15.22
N ARG A 129 19.88 0.57 16.19
CA ARG A 129 21.30 0.83 15.93
C ARG A 129 22.15 -0.42 15.99
N THR A 130 21.68 -1.43 16.73
CA THR A 130 22.41 -2.68 16.97
C THR A 130 21.47 -3.88 16.95
N GLY A 131 22.02 -5.07 16.66
CA GLY A 131 21.34 -6.35 16.81
C GLY A 131 20.36 -6.71 15.69
N ARG A 132 20.35 -5.97 14.57
CA ARG A 132 19.56 -6.32 13.39
C ARG A 132 20.47 -6.38 12.17
N GLU A 133 20.23 -7.38 11.33
CA GLU A 133 20.75 -7.44 9.97
C GLU A 133 19.61 -7.17 8.99
N ALA A 134 19.87 -6.28 8.04
CA ALA A 134 18.99 -5.93 6.96
C ALA A 134 19.71 -6.29 5.65
N ASN A 135 19.44 -7.48 5.14
CA ASN A 135 20.16 -8.05 4.00
C ASN A 135 19.35 -7.84 2.72
N THR A 136 19.97 -7.31 1.66
CA THR A 136 19.34 -7.24 0.34
C THR A 136 19.46 -8.60 -0.33
N VAL A 137 18.35 -9.17 -0.74
CA VAL A 137 18.26 -10.52 -1.30
C VAL A 137 17.57 -10.52 -2.65
N LEU A 138 18.05 -11.37 -3.55
CA LEU A 138 17.49 -11.63 -4.88
C LEU A 138 16.98 -13.06 -4.99
N VAL A 139 15.81 -13.22 -5.60
CA VAL A 139 15.26 -14.48 -6.08
C VAL A 139 14.79 -14.31 -7.51
N VAL A 140 15.07 -15.30 -8.36
CA VAL A 140 14.66 -15.28 -9.78
C VAL A 140 13.66 -16.41 -10.04
N SER A 141 12.64 -16.10 -10.84
CA SER A 141 11.65 -17.06 -11.33
C SER A 141 11.54 -16.96 -12.85
N GLU A 142 11.37 -18.09 -13.52
CA GLU A 142 11.14 -18.16 -14.97
C GLU A 142 9.65 -18.30 -15.33
N ASP A 143 8.80 -18.66 -14.36
CA ASP A 143 7.37 -18.94 -14.57
C ASP A 143 6.43 -18.15 -13.64
N GLY A 144 7.01 -17.33 -12.74
CA GLY A 144 6.25 -16.59 -11.72
C GLY A 144 5.66 -17.45 -10.59
N LYS A 145 5.91 -18.76 -10.58
CA LYS A 145 5.36 -19.73 -9.62
C LYS A 145 6.43 -20.49 -8.86
N GLN A 146 7.50 -20.85 -9.52
CA GLN A 146 8.65 -21.52 -8.93
C GLN A 146 9.79 -20.52 -8.74
N PHE A 147 10.21 -20.39 -7.49
CA PHE A 147 11.24 -19.45 -7.12
C PHE A 147 12.57 -20.15 -6.93
N GLY A 148 13.61 -19.63 -7.57
CA GLY A 148 14.95 -20.17 -7.56
C GLY A 148 15.65 -20.03 -6.21
N ARG A 149 16.97 -20.25 -6.22
CA ARG A 149 17.77 -20.09 -5.01
C ARG A 149 17.88 -18.61 -4.63
N LYS A 150 17.70 -18.32 -3.37
CA LYS A 150 17.93 -16.99 -2.77
C LYS A 150 19.41 -16.64 -2.79
N GLN A 151 19.72 -15.41 -3.18
CA GLN A 151 21.07 -14.86 -3.24
C GLN A 151 21.14 -13.62 -2.36
N GLU A 152 21.96 -13.64 -1.34
CA GLU A 152 22.27 -12.48 -0.53
C GLU A 152 23.23 -11.57 -1.33
N LEU A 153 22.78 -10.35 -1.63
CA LEU A 153 23.51 -9.39 -2.45
C LEU A 153 24.31 -8.38 -1.62
N MET A 154 23.69 -7.86 -0.54
CA MET A 154 24.31 -6.87 0.35
C MET A 154 23.91 -7.14 1.80
N ARG A 155 24.80 -6.76 2.73
CA ARG A 155 24.66 -6.83 4.18
C ARG A 155 24.83 -5.45 4.80
N ASN A 156 24.63 -5.36 6.12
CA ASN A 156 24.85 -4.10 6.84
C ASN A 156 26.24 -3.50 6.61
N SER A 157 27.29 -4.32 6.43
CA SER A 157 28.66 -3.86 6.15
C SER A 157 28.85 -3.19 4.79
N ASP A 158 27.94 -3.40 3.87
CA ASP A 158 28.01 -2.89 2.49
C ASP A 158 27.29 -1.55 2.35
N TYR A 159 26.58 -1.12 3.39
CA TYR A 159 25.90 0.16 3.45
C TYR A 159 26.77 1.28 4.03
N PRO A 160 26.48 2.56 3.75
CA PRO A 160 27.17 3.69 4.36
C PRO A 160 27.21 3.65 5.89
N ASN A 161 28.35 4.01 6.48
CA ASN A 161 28.62 3.88 7.91
C ASN A 161 27.79 4.82 8.82
N ASP A 162 27.12 5.83 8.24
CA ASP A 162 26.26 6.77 8.96
C ASP A 162 24.85 6.23 9.24
N LEU A 163 24.56 5.00 8.82
CA LEU A 163 23.23 4.40 8.90
C LEU A 163 23.06 3.56 10.18
N THR A 164 21.80 3.46 10.61
CA THR A 164 21.36 2.47 11.61
C THR A 164 21.19 1.10 10.94
N CYS A 165 20.67 0.11 11.66
CA CYS A 165 20.29 -1.18 11.10
C CYS A 165 19.00 -1.12 10.23
N HIS A 166 18.43 0.06 10.02
CA HIS A 166 17.23 0.25 9.22
C HIS A 166 17.60 0.70 7.81
N VAL A 167 17.92 -0.29 6.95
CA VAL A 167 18.04 -0.16 5.49
C VAL A 167 17.15 -1.24 4.89
N ARG A 168 16.18 -0.90 4.02
CA ARG A 168 15.20 -1.88 3.54
C ARG A 168 14.43 -1.44 2.30
N ASP A 169 13.57 -2.33 1.82
CA ASP A 169 12.56 -2.12 0.79
C ASP A 169 13.16 -1.80 -0.58
N PRO A 170 14.00 -2.70 -1.15
CA PRO A 170 14.66 -2.47 -2.43
C PRO A 170 13.65 -2.36 -3.56
N LYS A 171 13.81 -1.32 -4.41
CA LYS A 171 13.10 -1.14 -5.67
C LYS A 171 14.11 -0.95 -6.79
N VAL A 172 13.98 -1.75 -7.87
CA VAL A 172 14.95 -1.79 -8.97
C VAL A 172 14.34 -1.29 -10.28
N TRP A 173 15.11 -0.54 -11.03
CA TRP A 173 14.81 -0.18 -12.43
C TRP A 173 16.07 -0.21 -13.28
N LYS A 174 15.91 -0.12 -14.60
CA LYS A 174 17.01 -0.05 -15.55
C LYS A 174 16.92 1.24 -16.35
N GLU A 175 18.02 1.94 -16.49
CA GLU A 175 18.12 3.15 -17.28
C GLU A 175 19.47 3.21 -17.99
N ASN A 176 19.47 3.52 -19.30
CA ASN A 176 20.69 3.64 -20.12
C ASN A 176 21.64 2.43 -20.02
N GLY A 177 21.09 1.22 -19.86
CA GLY A 177 21.85 -0.03 -19.77
C GLY A 177 22.41 -0.35 -18.39
N MET A 178 22.25 0.52 -17.40
CA MET A 178 22.65 0.35 -16.02
C MET A 178 21.44 0.04 -15.15
N TYR A 179 21.61 -0.84 -14.17
CA TYR A 179 20.58 -1.10 -13.14
C TYR A 179 20.79 -0.18 -11.95
N TYR A 180 19.69 0.31 -11.43
CA TYR A 180 19.64 1.14 -10.24
C TYR A 180 18.70 0.53 -9.20
N MET A 181 19.02 0.73 -7.93
CA MET A 181 18.19 0.29 -6.80
C MET A 181 18.06 1.45 -5.81
N VAL A 182 16.82 1.72 -5.38
CA VAL A 182 16.57 2.56 -4.21
C VAL A 182 16.24 1.71 -3.01
N GLN A 183 16.71 2.13 -1.82
CA GLN A 183 16.33 1.56 -0.52
C GLN A 183 16.08 2.65 0.49
N GLY A 184 15.07 2.44 1.35
CA GLY A 184 14.79 3.33 2.47
C GLY A 184 15.81 3.17 3.60
N ALA A 185 16.19 4.28 4.23
CA ALA A 185 17.21 4.26 5.28
C ALA A 185 16.93 5.26 6.41
N ARG A 186 17.45 4.91 7.61
CA ARG A 186 17.51 5.77 8.79
C ARG A 186 18.95 5.98 9.20
N THR A 187 19.38 7.25 9.33
CA THR A 187 20.73 7.57 9.79
C THR A 187 20.89 7.43 11.30
N GLN A 188 22.15 7.41 11.80
CA GLN A 188 22.47 7.45 13.24
C GLN A 188 21.97 8.74 13.92
N LYS A 189 21.68 9.79 13.15
CA LYS A 189 21.10 11.05 13.63
C LYS A 189 19.57 11.10 13.58
N ASP A 190 18.93 9.96 13.27
CA ASP A 190 17.48 9.86 13.10
C ASP A 190 16.94 10.76 11.97
N GLU A 191 17.60 10.72 10.84
CA GLU A 191 17.18 11.37 9.59
C GLU A 191 16.82 10.28 8.57
N GLY A 192 15.61 10.38 7.98
CA GLY A 192 15.18 9.51 6.89
C GLY A 192 15.79 9.94 5.56
N LYS A 193 16.17 8.97 4.74
CA LYS A 193 16.64 9.19 3.36
C LYS A 193 16.43 7.94 2.50
N VAL A 194 16.59 8.11 1.19
CA VAL A 194 16.63 7.00 0.20
C VAL A 194 18.05 6.85 -0.28
N LEU A 195 18.59 5.63 -0.23
CA LEU A 195 19.90 5.28 -0.80
C LEU A 195 19.72 4.90 -2.27
N ILE A 196 20.70 5.21 -3.09
CA ILE A 196 20.80 4.80 -4.49
C ILE A 196 22.04 3.93 -4.67
N PHE A 197 21.81 2.75 -5.26
CA PHE A 197 22.87 1.84 -5.69
C PHE A 197 22.81 1.67 -7.19
N GLU A 198 23.95 1.34 -7.82
CA GLU A 198 24.05 1.00 -9.24
C GLU A 198 24.73 -0.35 -9.45
N SER A 199 24.38 -1.04 -10.54
CA SER A 199 24.94 -2.34 -10.91
C SER A 199 24.93 -2.53 -12.43
N GLU A 200 25.97 -3.20 -12.96
CA GLU A 200 26.02 -3.62 -14.36
C GLU A 200 25.35 -4.98 -14.62
N ASP A 201 25.19 -5.80 -13.56
CA ASP A 201 24.85 -7.22 -13.69
C ASP A 201 23.72 -7.70 -12.74
N GLN A 202 23.10 -6.79 -11.98
CA GLN A 202 22.07 -7.06 -10.96
C GLN A 202 22.57 -7.85 -9.73
N LEU A 203 23.83 -8.23 -9.67
CA LEU A 203 24.43 -9.05 -8.61
C LEU A 203 25.40 -8.24 -7.75
N ASN A 204 26.20 -7.38 -8.39
CA ASN A 204 27.19 -6.56 -7.72
C ASN A 204 26.69 -5.11 -7.65
N TRP A 205 26.31 -4.68 -6.46
CA TRP A 205 25.71 -3.36 -6.22
C TRP A 205 26.73 -2.43 -5.54
N ILE A 206 26.86 -1.22 -6.05
CA ILE A 206 27.76 -0.19 -5.54
C ILE A 206 26.93 1.01 -5.11
N TYR A 207 27.17 1.49 -3.88
CA TYR A 207 26.55 2.72 -3.40
C TYR A 207 26.96 3.91 -4.30
N LYS A 208 25.95 4.63 -4.79
CA LYS A 208 26.13 5.79 -5.67
C LYS A 208 25.92 7.10 -4.94
N SER A 209 24.77 7.28 -4.34
CA SER A 209 24.33 8.53 -3.71
C SER A 209 23.11 8.31 -2.79
N ASP A 210 22.61 9.39 -2.21
CA ASP A 210 21.34 9.39 -1.49
C ASP A 210 20.42 10.53 -1.94
N VAL A 211 19.11 10.35 -1.68
CA VAL A 211 18.08 11.38 -1.85
C VAL A 211 17.51 11.73 -0.50
N LYS A 212 17.45 13.02 -0.20
CA LYS A 212 16.90 13.58 1.04
C LYS A 212 16.39 15.00 0.82
N THR A 213 15.60 15.50 1.74
CA THR A 213 15.21 16.91 1.82
C THR A 213 16.33 17.76 2.42
N ALA A 214 16.30 19.08 2.16
CA ALA A 214 17.27 20.01 2.73
C ALA A 214 17.19 20.07 4.27
N GLU A 215 15.97 20.05 4.80
CA GLU A 215 15.72 19.96 6.24
C GLU A 215 15.31 18.53 6.60
N ARG A 216 15.45 18.17 7.88
CA ARG A 216 15.02 16.85 8.38
C ARG A 216 13.54 16.63 8.11
N PHE A 217 13.19 15.51 7.47
CA PHE A 217 11.83 15.12 7.16
C PHE A 217 11.56 13.68 7.62
N GLY A 218 11.13 13.53 8.86
CA GLY A 218 10.99 12.24 9.52
C GLY A 218 12.32 11.57 9.86
N TYR A 219 12.25 10.40 10.53
CA TYR A 219 13.45 9.65 10.90
C TYR A 219 13.71 8.42 10.03
N MET A 220 12.74 7.93 9.29
CA MET A 220 12.84 6.79 8.38
C MET A 220 11.96 7.01 7.15
N TRP A 221 12.48 6.71 5.98
CA TRP A 221 11.72 6.66 4.74
C TRP A 221 11.63 5.20 4.29
N GLU A 222 10.44 4.61 4.39
CA GLU A 222 10.18 3.21 4.02
C GLU A 222 9.61 3.11 2.61
N CYS A 223 9.69 1.91 2.03
CA CYS A 223 9.05 1.54 0.78
C CYS A 223 9.25 2.58 -0.34
N PRO A 224 10.50 3.00 -0.63
CA PRO A 224 10.72 3.95 -1.71
C PRO A 224 10.32 3.34 -3.04
N ASP A 225 9.67 4.14 -3.89
CA ASP A 225 9.31 3.78 -5.25
C ASP A 225 9.59 4.97 -6.17
N TYR A 226 10.56 4.80 -7.08
CA TYR A 226 10.94 5.83 -8.04
C TYR A 226 10.52 5.42 -9.44
N PHE A 227 9.74 6.26 -10.09
CA PHE A 227 9.23 5.99 -11.43
C PHE A 227 8.91 7.27 -12.20
N GLU A 228 8.79 7.13 -13.50
CA GLU A 228 8.28 8.18 -14.38
C GLU A 228 6.90 7.76 -14.92
N THR A 229 5.97 8.70 -14.97
CA THR A 229 4.68 8.54 -15.65
C THR A 229 4.26 9.87 -16.26
N GLU A 230 3.80 9.83 -17.52
CA GLU A 230 3.34 11.00 -18.29
C GLU A 230 4.32 12.19 -18.25
N GLY A 231 5.63 11.88 -18.31
CA GLY A 231 6.72 12.86 -18.34
C GLY A 231 7.00 13.52 -16.98
N ARG A 232 6.57 12.91 -15.87
CA ARG A 232 6.89 13.34 -14.52
C ARG A 232 7.58 12.24 -13.75
N LYS A 233 8.69 12.59 -13.12
CA LYS A 233 9.42 11.73 -12.20
C LYS A 233 8.85 11.89 -10.79
N ILE A 234 8.55 10.78 -10.15
CA ILE A 234 7.91 10.70 -8.84
C ILE A 234 8.79 9.84 -7.93
N LEU A 235 9.08 10.36 -6.74
CA LEU A 235 9.66 9.58 -5.65
C LEU A 235 8.58 9.41 -4.57
N SER A 236 8.01 8.23 -4.48
CA SER A 236 7.08 7.82 -3.42
C SER A 236 7.86 7.30 -2.23
N THR A 237 7.40 7.60 -1.02
CA THR A 237 7.99 7.06 0.21
C THR A 237 6.96 7.04 1.35
N SER A 238 7.14 6.12 2.29
CA SER A 238 6.37 6.06 3.53
C SER A 238 7.23 6.57 4.68
N VAL A 239 6.87 7.75 5.21
CA VAL A 239 7.72 8.50 6.15
C VAL A 239 7.25 8.29 7.57
N GLN A 240 8.19 7.89 8.45
CA GLN A 240 7.98 7.80 9.89
C GLN A 240 8.54 9.02 10.61
N GLY A 241 7.83 9.48 11.65
CA GLY A 241 8.29 10.54 12.55
C GLY A 241 8.08 11.95 12.03
N LEU A 242 7.02 12.20 11.26
CA LEU A 242 6.51 13.54 10.99
C LEU A 242 5.61 13.96 12.15
N GLU A 243 5.94 15.08 12.81
CA GLU A 243 5.28 15.58 14.00
C GLU A 243 5.06 17.09 13.91
N GLY A 244 4.04 17.57 14.61
CA GLY A 244 3.71 19.00 14.70
C GLY A 244 2.92 19.54 13.49
N GLY A 245 2.22 20.65 13.71
CA GLY A 245 1.49 21.36 12.65
C GLY A 245 0.42 20.48 11.98
N VAL A 246 0.48 20.38 10.65
CA VAL A 246 -0.52 19.63 9.87
C VAL A 246 -0.48 18.12 10.14
N TRP A 247 0.66 17.58 10.60
CA TRP A 247 0.86 16.15 10.80
C TRP A 247 0.10 15.61 12.03
N ASP A 248 -0.15 16.47 13.05
CA ASP A 248 -0.89 16.07 14.27
C ASP A 248 -2.32 15.62 13.96
N ALA A 249 -2.90 16.09 12.85
CA ALA A 249 -4.22 15.73 12.37
C ALA A 249 -4.22 14.52 11.42
N ARG A 250 -3.06 13.89 11.19
CA ARG A 250 -2.87 12.78 10.25
C ARG A 250 -2.69 11.44 10.97
N ASN A 251 -2.26 10.45 10.21
CA ASN A 251 -1.91 9.12 10.72
C ASN A 251 -0.60 9.18 11.52
N VAL A 252 -0.26 8.10 12.23
CA VAL A 252 1.00 8.00 12.96
C VAL A 252 2.20 8.08 12.01
N TYR A 253 2.08 7.50 10.81
CA TYR A 253 3.04 7.60 9.72
C TYR A 253 2.34 8.01 8.43
N GLN A 254 3.10 8.52 7.47
CA GLN A 254 2.54 9.10 6.26
C GLN A 254 3.09 8.42 5.01
N SER A 255 2.24 8.13 4.04
CA SER A 255 2.64 7.70 2.70
C SER A 255 2.29 8.76 1.67
N GLY A 256 3.27 9.19 0.93
CA GLY A 256 3.12 10.25 -0.05
C GLY A 256 4.25 10.25 -1.07
N TYR A 257 4.39 11.34 -1.77
CA TYR A 257 5.36 11.47 -2.85
C TYR A 257 5.91 12.90 -2.95
N PHE A 258 7.08 12.95 -3.57
CA PHE A 258 7.68 14.17 -4.10
C PHE A 258 7.65 14.11 -5.62
N LEU A 259 7.30 15.21 -6.29
CA LEU A 259 7.66 15.39 -7.70
C LEU A 259 9.15 15.73 -7.76
N VAL A 260 9.85 15.13 -8.71
CA VAL A 260 11.29 15.32 -8.89
C VAL A 260 11.52 16.20 -10.13
N GLU A 261 12.13 17.36 -9.94
CA GLU A 261 12.70 18.15 -11.04
C GLU A 261 14.17 17.78 -11.16
N GLY A 262 14.64 17.57 -12.41
CA GLY A 262 15.98 17.04 -12.67
C GLY A 262 16.03 15.53 -12.62
N ASP A 263 17.04 14.96 -11.97
CA ASP A 263 17.26 13.51 -11.89
C ASP A 263 17.91 13.12 -10.56
N ILE A 264 17.33 12.14 -9.86
CA ILE A 264 17.89 11.64 -8.58
C ILE A 264 19.27 11.00 -8.74
N LEU A 265 19.64 10.60 -9.95
CA LEU A 265 20.97 10.05 -10.27
C LEU A 265 22.05 11.13 -10.42
N SER A 266 21.66 12.41 -10.47
CA SER A 266 22.58 13.57 -10.65
C SER A 266 22.13 14.77 -9.80
N GLU A 267 21.56 15.79 -10.41
CA GLU A 267 21.03 16.98 -9.71
C GLU A 267 19.51 16.91 -9.71
N TYR A 268 18.91 17.12 -8.54
CA TYR A 268 17.47 17.06 -8.36
C TYR A 268 16.97 18.14 -7.41
N VAL A 269 15.69 18.47 -7.56
CA VAL A 269 14.91 19.24 -6.59
C VAL A 269 13.63 18.47 -6.28
N LEU A 270 13.34 18.27 -5.01
CA LEU A 270 12.09 17.68 -4.56
C LEU A 270 11.03 18.79 -4.36
N SER A 271 9.80 18.53 -4.80
CA SER A 271 8.65 19.36 -4.45
C SER A 271 8.30 19.28 -2.96
N ASP A 272 7.28 20.00 -2.53
CA ASP A 272 6.60 19.69 -1.28
C ASP A 272 6.07 18.26 -1.30
N TYR A 273 6.01 17.63 -0.12
CA TYR A 273 5.51 16.28 0.05
C TYR A 273 3.99 16.26 0.04
N GLU A 274 3.41 15.53 -0.90
CA GLU A 274 1.97 15.33 -1.02
C GLU A 274 1.58 13.91 -0.62
N LEU A 275 0.46 13.79 0.11
CA LEU A 275 -0.04 12.46 0.51
C LEU A 275 -0.73 11.77 -0.66
N TRP A 276 -0.49 10.46 -0.81
CA TRP A 276 -1.26 9.63 -1.73
C TRP A 276 -2.73 9.50 -1.29
N ASP A 277 -2.96 9.41 0.01
CA ASP A 277 -4.29 9.17 0.57
C ASP A 277 -4.46 9.93 1.89
N TYR A 278 -5.60 10.55 2.08
CA TYR A 278 -5.92 11.36 3.25
C TYR A 278 -6.83 10.63 4.26
N GLY A 279 -7.09 9.32 4.03
CA GLY A 279 -7.92 8.50 4.90
C GLY A 279 -7.21 7.96 6.15
N PHE A 280 -7.82 6.96 6.78
CA PHE A 280 -7.29 6.35 7.99
C PHE A 280 -6.34 5.19 7.70
N ASP A 281 -6.63 4.41 6.66
CA ASP A 281 -6.02 3.11 6.41
C ASP A 281 -5.31 3.13 5.06
N TYR A 282 -4.07 3.61 5.06
CA TYR A 282 -3.24 3.66 3.86
C TYR A 282 -1.77 3.78 4.23
N TYR A 283 -0.94 2.80 3.82
CA TYR A 283 0.50 2.80 4.05
C TYR A 283 1.24 1.96 3.02
N ALA A 284 2.56 2.18 2.89
CA ALA A 284 3.50 1.40 2.10
C ALA A 284 3.07 1.13 0.63
N PRO A 285 2.62 2.15 -0.13
CA PRO A 285 2.27 1.96 -1.53
C PRO A 285 3.45 1.50 -2.36
N GLN A 286 3.16 0.68 -3.38
CA GLN A 286 4.09 0.26 -4.41
C GLN A 286 3.43 0.37 -5.77
N SER A 287 4.21 0.66 -6.82
CA SER A 287 3.70 0.72 -8.17
C SER A 287 4.47 -0.17 -9.15
N PHE A 288 3.86 -0.47 -10.27
CA PHE A 288 4.51 -1.12 -11.41
C PHE A 288 3.95 -0.57 -12.71
N GLU A 289 4.71 -0.72 -13.78
CA GLU A 289 4.24 -0.47 -15.12
C GLU A 289 3.67 -1.75 -15.71
N SER A 290 2.41 -1.70 -16.16
CA SER A 290 1.77 -2.81 -16.85
C SER A 290 2.25 -2.91 -18.29
N GLU A 291 2.06 -4.06 -18.94
CA GLU A 291 2.47 -4.31 -20.33
C GLU A 291 1.78 -3.35 -21.33
N ASP A 292 0.66 -2.75 -20.96
CA ASP A 292 -0.03 -1.72 -21.74
C ASP A 292 0.42 -0.28 -21.44
N GLY A 293 1.46 -0.12 -20.61
CA GLY A 293 2.11 1.15 -20.29
C GLY A 293 1.43 1.98 -19.19
N ARG A 294 0.40 1.44 -18.51
CA ARG A 294 -0.21 2.11 -17.36
C ARG A 294 0.66 1.98 -16.12
N ARG A 295 0.73 3.01 -15.30
CA ARG A 295 1.32 2.95 -13.96
C ARG A 295 0.25 2.54 -12.95
N ILE A 296 0.35 1.33 -12.42
CA ILE A 296 -0.58 0.76 -11.46
C ILE A 296 0.01 0.84 -10.06
N HIS A 297 -0.81 1.24 -9.10
CA HIS A 297 -0.45 1.53 -7.73
C HIS A 297 -1.36 0.77 -6.77
N ILE A 298 -0.80 0.06 -5.80
CA ILE A 298 -1.51 -0.68 -4.75
C ILE A 298 -0.87 -0.36 -3.41
N SER A 299 -1.69 -0.22 -2.37
CA SER A 299 -1.23 0.09 -1.02
C SER A 299 -1.81 -0.86 0.02
N TRP A 300 -1.15 -0.98 1.15
CA TRP A 300 -1.71 -1.60 2.34
C TRP A 300 -2.81 -0.71 2.93
N MET A 301 -4.05 -1.21 2.97
CA MET A 301 -5.16 -0.59 3.68
C MET A 301 -5.07 -0.98 5.15
N GLY A 302 -4.18 -0.28 5.85
CA GLY A 302 -3.85 -0.43 7.25
C GLY A 302 -2.89 0.67 7.69
N MET A 303 -2.45 0.63 8.94
CA MET A 303 -1.50 1.59 9.51
C MET A 303 -0.66 0.89 10.57
N PRO A 304 0.67 0.90 10.45
CA PRO A 304 1.53 0.32 11.48
C PRO A 304 1.49 1.15 12.77
N ASP A 305 1.72 0.51 13.91
CA ASP A 305 1.85 1.14 15.23
C ASP A 305 0.68 2.05 15.65
N CYS A 306 -0.52 1.82 15.10
CA CYS A 306 -1.69 2.62 15.38
C CYS A 306 -2.40 2.16 16.67
N GLU A 307 -2.35 2.97 17.71
CA GLU A 307 -3.04 2.72 18.99
C GLU A 307 -4.42 3.40 19.09
N LYS A 308 -4.68 4.39 18.22
CA LYS A 308 -5.90 5.22 18.29
C LYS A 308 -7.15 4.45 17.91
N TYR A 309 -7.05 3.54 16.93
CA TYR A 309 -8.15 2.72 16.44
C TYR A 309 -7.68 1.29 16.17
N THR A 310 -8.62 0.39 15.91
CA THR A 310 -8.35 -1.04 15.74
C THR A 310 -9.09 -1.61 14.52
N ASN A 311 -9.01 -2.92 14.32
CA ASN A 311 -9.78 -3.67 13.34
C ASN A 311 -10.60 -4.74 14.04
N LEU A 312 -11.92 -4.77 13.83
CA LEU A 312 -12.80 -5.76 14.48
C LEU A 312 -12.53 -7.18 14.00
N THR A 313 -11.94 -7.34 12.83
CA THR A 313 -11.56 -8.65 12.26
C THR A 313 -10.42 -9.36 13.00
N LEU A 314 -9.79 -8.72 13.98
CA LEU A 314 -8.84 -9.37 14.88
C LEU A 314 -9.45 -10.55 15.63
N GLU A 315 -10.72 -10.44 16.06
CA GLU A 315 -11.44 -11.53 16.72
C GLU A 315 -11.77 -12.67 15.76
N ASP A 316 -11.86 -12.39 14.46
CA ASP A 316 -12.04 -13.35 13.39
C ASP A 316 -10.71 -14.00 12.93
N GLY A 317 -9.59 -13.62 13.55
CA GLY A 317 -8.27 -14.19 13.29
C GLY A 317 -7.57 -13.66 12.05
N TRP A 318 -7.99 -12.50 11.50
CA TRP A 318 -7.31 -11.84 10.38
C TRP A 318 -7.40 -10.33 10.46
N GLN A 319 -6.52 -9.62 9.77
CA GLN A 319 -6.68 -8.19 9.55
C GLN A 319 -5.94 -7.67 8.33
N HIS A 320 -6.41 -6.50 7.87
CA HIS A 320 -5.98 -5.71 6.74
C HIS A 320 -6.38 -6.28 5.38
N CYS A 321 -6.19 -5.48 4.37
CA CYS A 321 -6.34 -5.79 2.95
C CYS A 321 -5.49 -4.82 2.14
N PHE A 322 -5.43 -4.99 0.84
CA PHE A 322 -4.92 -3.97 -0.07
C PHE A 322 -6.02 -2.98 -0.46
N THR A 323 -5.65 -1.81 -0.97
CA THR A 323 -6.54 -0.95 -1.74
C THR A 323 -6.90 -1.62 -3.07
N PHE A 324 -7.94 -1.14 -3.74
CA PHE A 324 -8.08 -1.45 -5.16
C PHE A 324 -6.82 -1.03 -5.92
N PRO A 325 -6.46 -1.75 -7.00
CA PRO A 325 -5.46 -1.25 -7.93
C PRO A 325 -5.91 0.11 -8.49
N ARG A 326 -5.00 1.09 -8.46
CA ARG A 326 -5.24 2.46 -8.93
C ARG A 326 -4.30 2.78 -10.07
N GLU A 327 -4.81 3.42 -11.10
CA GLU A 327 -4.02 3.97 -12.19
C GLU A 327 -3.57 5.37 -11.83
N VAL A 328 -2.28 5.64 -11.97
CA VAL A 328 -1.67 6.93 -11.65
C VAL A 328 -1.50 7.74 -12.92
N HIS A 329 -2.10 8.93 -12.93
CA HIS A 329 -2.02 9.90 -14.01
C HIS A 329 -1.41 11.21 -13.55
N VAL A 330 -0.89 12.00 -14.48
CA VAL A 330 -0.44 13.36 -14.22
C VAL A 330 -1.16 14.33 -15.17
N LYS A 331 -1.90 15.26 -14.61
CA LYS A 331 -2.60 16.29 -15.36
C LYS A 331 -2.36 17.66 -14.72
N ASP A 332 -1.94 18.64 -15.51
CA ASP A 332 -1.72 20.02 -15.05
C ASP A 332 -0.83 20.11 -13.80
N LYS A 333 0.24 19.30 -13.76
CA LYS A 333 1.18 19.12 -12.63
C LYS A 333 0.58 18.49 -11.37
N LYS A 334 -0.65 17.97 -11.43
CA LYS A 334 -1.28 17.23 -10.34
C LYS A 334 -1.20 15.74 -10.63
N VAL A 335 -0.94 14.97 -9.60
CA VAL A 335 -1.03 13.52 -9.65
C VAL A 335 -2.46 13.13 -9.33
N LEU A 336 -3.04 12.29 -10.17
CA LEU A 336 -4.39 11.77 -10.05
C LEU A 336 -4.32 10.26 -9.84
N GLN A 337 -5.21 9.73 -9.02
CA GLN A 337 -5.37 8.29 -8.81
C GLN A 337 -6.79 7.89 -9.18
N GLN A 338 -6.93 6.94 -10.08
CA GLN A 338 -8.25 6.41 -10.44
C GLN A 338 -8.26 4.90 -10.22
N PRO A 339 -9.38 4.32 -9.75
CA PRO A 339 -9.52 2.87 -9.74
C PRO A 339 -9.34 2.36 -11.17
N VAL A 340 -8.68 1.20 -11.32
CA VAL A 340 -8.48 0.61 -12.64
C VAL A 340 -9.84 0.42 -13.36
N LYS A 341 -9.85 0.69 -14.65
CA LYS A 341 -11.08 0.64 -15.48
C LYS A 341 -11.76 -0.73 -15.49
N GLU A 342 -11.01 -1.79 -15.25
CA GLU A 342 -11.49 -3.17 -15.20
C GLU A 342 -12.59 -3.36 -14.14
N LEU A 343 -12.59 -2.56 -13.07
CA LEU A 343 -13.65 -2.58 -12.04
C LEU A 343 -15.05 -2.28 -12.62
N GLU A 344 -15.14 -1.53 -13.72
CA GLU A 344 -16.41 -1.20 -14.34
C GLU A 344 -17.13 -2.44 -14.91
N ALA A 345 -16.39 -3.51 -15.21
CA ALA A 345 -16.98 -4.79 -15.64
C ALA A 345 -17.81 -5.48 -14.54
N LEU A 346 -17.63 -5.09 -13.28
CA LEU A 346 -18.41 -5.60 -12.15
C LEU A 346 -19.74 -4.89 -11.97
N ARG A 347 -19.95 -3.71 -12.58
CA ARG A 347 -21.14 -2.87 -12.43
C ARG A 347 -22.41 -3.61 -12.83
N ARG A 348 -23.40 -3.66 -11.95
CA ARG A 348 -24.72 -4.28 -12.16
C ARG A 348 -25.82 -3.35 -11.67
N GLY A 349 -26.97 -3.41 -12.33
CA GLY A 349 -28.18 -2.75 -11.87
C GLY A 349 -28.04 -1.24 -11.74
N GLU A 350 -27.63 -0.55 -12.83
CA GLU A 350 -27.46 0.90 -12.79
C GLU A 350 -28.72 1.62 -12.34
N GLU A 351 -28.60 2.42 -11.30
CA GLU A 351 -29.64 3.34 -10.86
C GLU A 351 -29.16 4.78 -10.96
N ARG A 352 -30.03 5.66 -11.41
CA ARG A 352 -29.75 7.09 -11.58
C ARG A 352 -30.69 7.92 -10.72
N ALA A 353 -30.12 8.90 -10.04
CA ALA A 353 -30.86 9.87 -9.26
C ALA A 353 -30.32 11.29 -9.50
N VAL A 354 -31.10 12.28 -9.11
CA VAL A 354 -30.67 13.68 -9.08
C VAL A 354 -30.79 14.17 -7.65
N SER A 355 -29.72 14.77 -7.15
CA SER A 355 -29.56 15.38 -5.83
C SER A 355 -29.63 14.42 -4.64
N VAL A 356 -30.41 13.36 -4.64
CA VAL A 356 -30.53 12.45 -3.50
C VAL A 356 -30.66 11.00 -3.94
N LEU A 357 -29.89 10.11 -3.29
CA LEU A 357 -30.01 8.66 -3.44
C LEU A 357 -29.99 8.01 -2.06
N GLU A 358 -30.91 7.06 -1.83
CA GLU A 358 -30.97 6.25 -0.60
C GLU A 358 -31.01 4.76 -0.96
N LYS A 359 -30.20 3.95 -0.28
CA LYS A 359 -30.10 2.50 -0.46
C LYS A 359 -30.03 1.78 0.87
N LYS A 360 -30.45 0.53 0.90
CA LYS A 360 -30.35 -0.36 2.07
C LYS A 360 -29.95 -1.76 1.65
N GLY A 361 -29.11 -2.38 2.46
CA GLY A 361 -28.73 -3.79 2.33
C GLY A 361 -27.63 -4.06 1.30
N THR A 362 -27.17 -3.07 0.52
CA THR A 362 -26.09 -3.24 -0.46
C THR A 362 -24.74 -3.12 0.21
N LYS A 363 -23.97 -4.19 0.18
CA LYS A 363 -22.67 -4.30 0.86
C LYS A 363 -21.50 -3.84 0.00
N VAL A 364 -21.57 -4.14 -1.29
CA VAL A 364 -20.50 -3.89 -2.26
C VAL A 364 -21.09 -3.07 -3.39
N PHE A 365 -20.57 -1.86 -3.56
CA PHE A 365 -21.15 -0.92 -4.50
C PHE A 365 -20.16 0.12 -5.02
N GLU A 366 -20.53 0.70 -6.12
CA GLU A 366 -19.93 1.92 -6.64
C GLU A 366 -20.99 3.02 -6.77
N ALA A 367 -20.62 4.23 -6.38
CA ALA A 367 -21.43 5.41 -6.61
C ALA A 367 -20.60 6.53 -7.25
N GLU A 368 -21.08 7.11 -8.32
CA GLU A 368 -20.51 8.30 -8.96
C GLU A 368 -21.46 9.49 -8.80
N VAL A 369 -20.94 10.57 -8.25
CA VAL A 369 -21.65 11.85 -8.10
C VAL A 369 -20.95 12.87 -8.98
N GLN A 370 -21.65 13.37 -9.99
CA GLN A 370 -21.09 14.25 -11.00
C GLN A 370 -21.86 15.58 -11.08
N ASN A 371 -21.16 16.63 -11.52
CA ASN A 371 -21.73 17.98 -11.68
C ASN A 371 -22.22 18.55 -10.34
N ILE A 372 -21.47 18.38 -9.27
CA ILE A 372 -21.80 18.95 -7.96
C ILE A 372 -21.74 20.47 -8.05
N THR A 373 -22.81 21.15 -7.64
CA THR A 373 -22.91 22.61 -7.63
C THR A 373 -22.97 23.16 -6.20
N GLY A 374 -22.57 24.42 -6.02
CA GLY A 374 -22.64 25.10 -4.74
C GLY A 374 -21.82 24.46 -3.63
N ASN A 375 -20.86 23.58 -3.98
CA ASN A 375 -20.04 22.84 -3.02
C ASN A 375 -20.86 22.06 -1.98
N HIS A 376 -22.03 21.57 -2.37
CA HIS A 376 -22.90 20.80 -1.48
C HIS A 376 -22.80 19.33 -1.79
N PHE A 377 -22.06 18.61 -0.96
CA PHE A 377 -21.94 17.15 -1.02
C PHE A 377 -21.94 16.57 0.38
N ARG A 378 -22.73 15.55 0.59
CA ARG A 378 -22.76 14.73 1.80
C ARG A 378 -23.17 13.31 1.50
N ALA A 379 -22.40 12.34 1.97
CA ALA A 379 -22.79 10.92 1.96
C ALA A 379 -22.68 10.35 3.37
N VAL A 380 -23.65 9.52 3.75
CA VAL A 380 -23.65 8.80 5.01
C VAL A 380 -23.74 7.32 4.73
N LEU A 381 -22.76 6.56 5.18
CA LEU A 381 -22.67 5.12 5.02
C LEU A 381 -22.78 4.46 6.40
N ALA A 382 -23.56 3.38 6.50
CA ALA A 382 -23.75 2.63 7.75
C ALA A 382 -24.14 3.52 8.94
N LYS A 383 -24.86 4.61 8.69
CA LYS A 383 -25.30 5.62 9.69
C LYS A 383 -24.18 6.40 10.40
N GLU A 384 -22.93 5.95 10.34
CA GLU A 384 -21.84 6.51 11.14
C GLU A 384 -20.70 7.10 10.30
N LEU A 385 -20.37 6.56 9.13
CA LEU A 385 -19.35 7.11 8.24
C LEU A 385 -19.94 8.24 7.42
N VAL A 386 -19.47 9.45 7.63
CA VAL A 386 -19.89 10.66 6.94
C VAL A 386 -18.75 11.15 6.05
N LEU A 387 -19.05 11.32 4.78
CA LEU A 387 -18.22 11.97 3.76
C LEU A 387 -18.90 13.29 3.43
N GLU A 388 -18.23 14.42 3.61
CA GLU A 388 -18.86 15.70 3.29
C GLU A 388 -17.85 16.78 2.89
N TYR A 389 -18.33 17.74 2.10
CA TYR A 389 -17.59 18.96 1.84
C TYR A 389 -18.14 20.08 2.74
N VAL A 390 -17.29 20.67 3.53
CA VAL A 390 -17.65 21.72 4.49
C VAL A 390 -16.51 22.72 4.66
N ASN A 391 -16.84 24.02 4.59
CA ASN A 391 -15.90 25.11 4.88
C ASN A 391 -14.55 25.02 4.13
N GLY A 392 -14.56 24.68 2.83
CA GLY A 392 -13.34 24.61 2.02
C GLY A 392 -12.52 23.35 2.18
N ARG A 393 -13.09 22.29 2.79
CA ARG A 393 -12.41 21.00 2.94
C ARG A 393 -13.35 19.82 2.71
N PHE A 394 -12.81 18.72 2.21
CA PHE A 394 -13.47 17.44 2.18
C PHE A 394 -13.12 16.66 3.43
N GLU A 395 -14.14 16.15 4.12
CA GLU A 395 -14.01 15.40 5.36
C GLU A 395 -14.49 13.95 5.20
N MET A 396 -13.74 13.04 5.79
CA MET A 396 -14.14 11.68 6.09
C MET A 396 -14.18 11.53 7.61
N LYS A 397 -15.36 11.33 8.20
CA LYS A 397 -15.50 11.27 9.65
C LYS A 397 -16.48 10.21 10.09
N PHE A 398 -16.28 9.73 11.31
CA PHE A 398 -17.21 8.84 11.99
C PHE A 398 -17.92 9.59 13.12
N THR A 399 -19.21 9.34 13.28
CA THR A 399 -20.05 9.97 14.32
C THR A 399 -19.81 9.38 15.71
N SER A 400 -19.31 8.14 15.80
CA SER A 400 -18.86 7.48 17.02
C SER A 400 -17.36 7.20 16.93
N GLN A 401 -16.66 7.22 18.06
CA GLN A 401 -15.26 6.82 18.19
C GLN A 401 -15.10 5.60 19.11
N ASP A 402 -16.19 4.89 19.37
CA ASP A 402 -16.15 3.65 20.13
C ASP A 402 -15.41 2.57 19.32
N LYS A 403 -14.44 1.91 19.94
CA LYS A 403 -13.66 0.85 19.31
C LYS A 403 -14.49 -0.40 18.94
N THR A 404 -15.72 -0.51 19.41
CA THR A 404 -16.67 -1.59 19.07
C THR A 404 -17.73 -1.18 18.04
N SER A 405 -17.75 0.11 17.63
CA SER A 405 -18.69 0.63 16.64
C SER A 405 -18.20 0.44 15.19
N VAL A 406 -18.97 0.95 14.25
CA VAL A 406 -18.63 0.97 12.82
C VAL A 406 -17.24 1.57 12.56
N SER A 407 -16.83 2.55 13.35
CA SER A 407 -15.54 3.24 13.24
C SER A 407 -14.36 2.40 13.73
N ALA A 408 -14.58 1.49 14.67
CA ALA A 408 -13.54 0.83 15.44
C ALA A 408 -12.51 1.83 16.04
N GLY A 409 -12.97 3.03 16.44
CA GLY A 409 -12.16 4.09 17.04
C GLY A 409 -11.68 5.18 16.08
N ARG A 410 -11.94 5.07 14.75
CA ARG A 410 -11.60 6.11 13.76
C ARG A 410 -12.44 7.36 13.99
N SER A 411 -11.86 8.53 13.78
CA SER A 411 -12.50 9.83 14.11
C SER A 411 -12.73 10.70 12.89
N LEU A 412 -11.75 11.53 12.53
CA LEU A 412 -11.80 12.51 11.44
C LEU A 412 -10.50 12.50 10.62
N ARG A 413 -10.66 12.56 9.31
CA ARG A 413 -9.61 12.88 8.33
C ARG A 413 -10.15 13.92 7.36
N PHE A 414 -9.29 14.79 6.85
CA PHE A 414 -9.70 15.85 5.93
C PHE A 414 -8.57 16.31 5.03
N ARG A 415 -8.93 16.95 3.93
CA ARG A 415 -8.05 17.68 3.02
C ARG A 415 -8.71 19.01 2.67
N GLU A 416 -7.93 20.08 2.64
CA GLU A 416 -8.37 21.36 2.08
C GLU A 416 -8.57 21.19 0.56
N VAL A 417 -9.77 21.49 0.10
CA VAL A 417 -10.19 21.37 -1.30
C VAL A 417 -10.99 22.60 -1.65
N SER A 418 -10.56 23.35 -2.64
CA SER A 418 -11.20 24.63 -3.02
C SER A 418 -12.63 24.47 -3.52
N GLU A 419 -12.89 23.35 -4.21
CA GLU A 419 -14.21 22.99 -4.75
C GLU A 419 -14.34 21.48 -4.87
N VAL A 420 -15.57 20.97 -4.84
CA VAL A 420 -15.90 19.57 -5.18
C VAL A 420 -16.77 19.53 -6.42
N ARG A 421 -16.25 18.95 -7.49
CA ARG A 421 -16.91 18.82 -8.79
C ARG A 421 -17.57 17.46 -8.98
N ASN A 422 -16.87 16.44 -8.53
CA ASN A 422 -17.33 15.05 -8.56
C ASN A 422 -16.74 14.25 -7.42
N VAL A 423 -17.44 13.16 -7.06
CA VAL A 423 -16.99 12.18 -6.06
C VAL A 423 -17.34 10.79 -6.55
N ARG A 424 -16.38 9.88 -6.53
CA ARG A 424 -16.57 8.44 -6.77
C ARG A 424 -16.32 7.69 -5.47
N ILE A 425 -17.25 6.82 -5.08
CA ILE A 425 -17.20 6.02 -3.86
C ILE A 425 -17.20 4.56 -4.27
N LEU A 426 -16.20 3.82 -3.84
CA LEU A 426 -16.12 2.37 -3.95
C LEU A 426 -16.18 1.77 -2.55
N ALA A 427 -17.16 0.93 -2.29
CA ALA A 427 -17.31 0.24 -1.01
C ALA A 427 -17.28 -1.27 -1.21
N ASP A 428 -16.56 -1.94 -0.34
CA ASP A 428 -16.63 -3.38 -0.13
C ASP A 428 -17.19 -3.65 1.27
N VAL A 429 -17.32 -4.89 1.65
CA VAL A 429 -17.99 -5.32 2.89
C VAL A 429 -17.51 -4.55 4.12
N SER A 430 -16.23 -4.28 4.23
CA SER A 430 -15.63 -3.58 5.38
C SER A 430 -14.54 -2.57 4.99
N SER A 431 -14.64 -1.97 3.81
CA SER A 431 -13.74 -0.90 3.36
C SER A 431 -14.45 0.09 2.44
N VAL A 432 -13.96 1.32 2.43
CA VAL A 432 -14.44 2.39 1.55
C VAL A 432 -13.24 3.17 0.99
N GLU A 433 -13.24 3.37 -0.32
CA GLU A 433 -12.31 4.26 -1.02
C GLU A 433 -13.10 5.38 -1.71
N VAL A 434 -12.67 6.62 -1.53
CA VAL A 434 -13.35 7.81 -2.02
C VAL A 434 -12.39 8.63 -2.85
N PHE A 435 -12.77 8.89 -4.10
CA PHE A 435 -12.00 9.66 -5.07
C PHE A 435 -12.72 10.97 -5.35
N VAL A 436 -12.09 12.08 -5.01
CA VAL A 436 -12.63 13.44 -5.16
C VAL A 436 -11.94 14.12 -6.34
N ASN A 437 -12.71 14.77 -7.19
CA ASN A 437 -12.23 15.53 -8.35
C ASN A 437 -11.33 14.69 -9.27
N ASP A 438 -11.86 13.58 -9.78
CA ASP A 438 -11.15 12.64 -10.65
C ASP A 438 -9.90 12.02 -9.99
N GLY A 439 -9.89 11.93 -8.65
CA GLY A 439 -8.80 11.36 -7.88
C GLY A 439 -7.65 12.32 -7.55
N GLU A 440 -7.86 13.66 -7.66
CA GLU A 440 -6.93 14.65 -7.12
C GLU A 440 -6.75 14.49 -5.60
N THR A 441 -7.78 13.97 -4.93
CA THR A 441 -7.77 13.72 -3.48
C THR A 441 -8.45 12.39 -3.22
N VAL A 442 -7.79 11.52 -2.46
CA VAL A 442 -8.29 10.18 -2.17
C VAL A 442 -8.34 9.95 -0.68
N PHE A 443 -9.35 9.20 -0.22
CA PHE A 443 -9.49 8.76 1.16
C PHE A 443 -9.82 7.28 1.21
N SER A 444 -9.09 6.51 2.02
CA SER A 444 -9.34 5.11 2.27
C SER A 444 -9.56 4.82 3.74
N THR A 445 -10.51 3.97 4.03
CA THR A 445 -10.77 3.54 5.41
C THR A 445 -11.35 2.13 5.50
N ARG A 446 -11.02 1.45 6.58
CA ARG A 446 -11.79 0.31 7.06
C ARG A 446 -13.00 0.82 7.85
N TYR A 447 -14.11 0.10 7.76
CA TYR A 447 -15.31 0.33 8.56
C TYR A 447 -16.01 -1.01 8.83
N TYR A 448 -16.89 -1.06 9.84
CA TYR A 448 -17.46 -2.34 10.30
C TYR A 448 -18.98 -2.23 10.46
N PRO A 449 -19.72 -2.15 9.33
CA PRO A 449 -21.16 -1.89 9.36
C PRO A 449 -21.94 -3.05 9.95
N GLN A 450 -22.87 -2.72 10.86
CA GLN A 450 -23.92 -3.63 11.31
C GLN A 450 -25.16 -3.52 10.40
N ASP A 451 -25.28 -2.39 9.71
CA ASP A 451 -26.40 -2.04 8.85
C ASP A 451 -25.84 -1.32 7.60
N TYR A 452 -26.18 -1.80 6.42
CA TYR A 452 -25.68 -1.27 5.14
C TYR A 452 -26.68 -0.24 4.57
N GLU A 453 -26.92 0.85 5.31
CA GLU A 453 -27.66 2.01 4.80
C GLU A 453 -26.72 3.01 4.15
N ILE A 454 -27.14 3.54 3.00
CA ILE A 454 -26.42 4.51 2.19
C ILE A 454 -27.36 5.67 1.92
N LYS A 455 -26.90 6.90 2.19
CA LYS A 455 -27.57 8.11 1.78
C LYS A 455 -26.56 9.07 1.16
N ILE A 456 -26.85 9.52 -0.06
CA ILE A 456 -26.00 10.50 -0.79
C ILE A 456 -26.87 11.72 -1.10
N GLU A 457 -26.37 12.91 -0.76
CA GLU A 457 -27.02 14.20 -0.98
C GLU A 457 -26.03 15.16 -1.65
N ALA A 458 -26.36 15.64 -2.86
CA ALA A 458 -25.53 16.58 -3.61
C ALA A 458 -26.43 17.48 -4.48
N LEU A 459 -26.38 18.78 -4.26
CA LEU A 459 -27.29 19.72 -4.93
C LEU A 459 -27.09 19.69 -6.45
N ASP A 460 -28.20 19.50 -7.19
CA ASP A 460 -28.29 19.45 -8.65
C ASP A 460 -27.34 18.46 -9.33
N ALA A 461 -26.70 17.58 -8.55
CA ALA A 461 -25.75 16.59 -9.05
C ALA A 461 -26.47 15.39 -9.67
N LYS A 462 -25.79 14.76 -10.63
CA LYS A 462 -26.19 13.45 -11.17
C LYS A 462 -25.52 12.37 -10.34
N ILE A 463 -26.33 11.45 -9.83
CA ILE A 463 -25.86 10.31 -9.06
C ILE A 463 -26.11 9.05 -9.88
N ALA A 464 -25.09 8.26 -10.13
CA ALA A 464 -25.16 6.91 -10.66
C ALA A 464 -24.68 5.92 -9.60
N PHE A 465 -25.37 4.80 -9.48
CA PHE A 465 -25.10 3.78 -8.47
C PHE A 465 -25.17 2.40 -9.09
N TRP A 466 -24.22 1.53 -8.73
CA TRP A 466 -24.16 0.12 -9.15
C TRP A 466 -23.86 -0.79 -7.97
N GLU A 467 -24.45 -1.96 -7.97
CA GLU A 467 -23.94 -3.08 -7.20
C GLU A 467 -22.73 -3.68 -7.93
N LEU A 468 -21.72 -4.14 -7.20
CA LEU A 468 -20.51 -4.76 -7.74
C LEU A 468 -20.45 -6.27 -7.45
#